data_5d0750835bb3a2fca2560041481bb248
#
_entry.id   5d0750835bb3a2fca2560041481bb248
#
_cell.length_a   1.000
_cell.length_b   1.000
_cell.length_c   1.000
_cell.angle_alpha   90.00
_cell.angle_beta   90.00
_cell.angle_gamma   90.00
#
_symmetry.space_group_name_H-M   'P 1'
#
loop_
_entity.id
_entity.type
_entity.pdbx_description
1 polymer ?
#
loop_
_entity_poly.entity_id
_entity_poly.type
_entity_poly.pdbx_seq_one_letter_code
_entity_poly.pdbx_strand_id
1 'polypeptide(L)'
;MSKIPVIAIFDIGKTNKKLLLFDEHYKVVHEESRQLDETKDEDGFACEDVELLTKWVTGSFENLLQDDRFQIKAVNFSAYGASFVYLDKDLKVIPPVYNYLKPFAPALQKKFYKDYGGESRVSKETASPVLGNLNSGMQLYRLKHEKPEIFAEIKYALHLPQYLSLLVTGQPCADLTSIGCHTQLWDFTANRYHAWVKAEGLLEKLPEILPADEVLH
;
A
#
# COMPACT_ATOMS: atom_id res chain seq x y z
N MET A 1 -9.99 28.72 24.66
CA MET A 1 -8.70 28.93 23.98
C MET A 1 -8.90 28.64 22.51
N SER A 2 -8.17 29.27 21.57
CA SER A 2 -8.22 28.91 20.15
C SER A 2 -7.59 27.54 19.97
N LYS A 3 -8.21 26.71 19.13
CA LYS A 3 -7.63 25.39 18.75
C LYS A 3 -6.33 25.61 17.98
N ILE A 4 -5.36 24.73 18.19
CA ILE A 4 -4.07 24.74 17.48
C ILE A 4 -4.30 24.13 16.08
N PRO A 5 -4.01 24.87 14.98
CA PRO A 5 -4.06 24.29 13.63
C PRO A 5 -2.97 23.23 13.47
N VAL A 6 -3.34 22.03 13.00
CA VAL A 6 -2.39 20.92 12.86
C VAL A 6 -2.57 20.15 11.55
N ILE A 7 -1.48 19.56 11.09
CA ILE A 7 -1.48 18.48 10.07
C ILE A 7 -1.24 17.17 10.81
N ALA A 8 -2.11 16.20 10.60
CA ALA A 8 -1.97 14.85 11.16
C ALA A 8 -1.23 13.95 10.17
N ILE A 9 -0.17 13.29 10.64
CA ILE A 9 0.59 12.31 9.86
C ILE A 9 0.53 10.97 10.56
N PHE A 10 -0.03 9.97 9.88
CA PHE A 10 0.09 8.59 10.27
C PHE A 10 1.35 7.99 9.64
N ASP A 11 2.32 7.65 10.47
CA ASP A 11 3.57 7.00 10.06
C ASP A 11 3.54 5.52 10.45
N ILE A 12 3.27 4.68 9.46
CA ILE A 12 3.04 3.24 9.64
C ILE A 12 4.32 2.49 9.26
N GLY A 13 5.23 2.39 10.20
CA GLY A 13 6.41 1.53 10.08
C GLY A 13 6.06 0.05 10.30
N LYS A 14 6.98 -0.85 9.93
CA LYS A 14 6.79 -2.30 10.13
C LYS A 14 6.63 -2.65 11.62
N THR A 15 7.41 -2.02 12.49
CA THR A 15 7.40 -2.28 13.95
C THR A 15 6.51 -1.30 14.69
N ASN A 16 6.69 0.00 14.47
CA ASN A 16 5.97 1.04 15.17
C ASN A 16 4.96 1.73 14.24
N LYS A 17 3.77 1.99 14.75
CA LYS A 17 2.73 2.80 14.14
C LYS A 17 2.64 4.09 14.95
N LYS A 18 2.71 5.24 14.27
CA LYS A 18 2.69 6.55 14.94
C LYS A 18 1.61 7.45 14.35
N LEU A 19 1.00 8.26 15.21
CA LEU A 19 0.24 9.45 14.84
C LEU A 19 1.01 10.66 15.36
N LEU A 20 1.37 11.56 14.45
CA LEU A 20 2.11 12.78 14.72
C LEU A 20 1.26 13.99 14.34
N LEU A 21 1.11 14.96 15.20
CA LEU A 21 0.49 16.25 14.87
C LEU A 21 1.56 17.32 14.77
N PHE A 22 1.62 17.95 13.62
CA PHE A 22 2.54 19.06 13.34
C PHE A 22 1.78 20.39 13.35
N ASP A 23 2.31 21.40 14.04
CA ASP A 23 1.82 22.77 13.96
C ASP A 23 2.30 23.48 12.67
N GLU A 24 1.92 24.74 12.51
CA GLU A 24 2.30 25.58 11.36
C GLU A 24 3.81 25.86 11.26
N HIS A 25 4.58 25.57 12.31
CA HIS A 25 6.03 25.68 12.36
C HIS A 25 6.75 24.32 12.22
N TYR A 26 6.01 23.28 11.79
CA TYR A 26 6.50 21.90 11.65
C TYR A 26 7.03 21.29 12.95
N LYS A 27 6.53 21.76 14.10
CA LYS A 27 6.84 21.17 15.40
C LYS A 27 5.82 20.10 15.74
N VAL A 28 6.28 18.97 16.25
CA VAL A 28 5.40 17.95 16.80
C VAL A 28 4.79 18.47 18.10
N VAL A 29 3.46 18.63 18.12
CA VAL A 29 2.69 19.09 19.28
C VAL A 29 1.92 17.96 19.95
N HIS A 30 1.85 16.79 19.30
CA HIS A 30 1.28 15.56 19.84
C HIS A 30 1.87 14.35 19.12
N GLU A 31 2.13 13.28 19.86
CA GLU A 31 2.59 12.00 19.32
C GLU A 31 1.91 10.86 20.06
N GLU A 32 1.40 9.90 19.30
CA GLU A 32 0.99 8.58 19.77
C GLU A 32 1.82 7.52 19.07
N SER A 33 2.19 6.46 19.78
CA SER A 33 2.92 5.33 19.23
C SER A 33 2.31 4.01 19.70
N ARG A 34 2.21 3.05 18.78
CA ARG A 34 1.72 1.69 19.07
C ARG A 34 2.58 0.66 18.37
N GLN A 35 2.70 -0.49 19.00
CA GLN A 35 3.10 -1.74 18.36
C GLN A 35 1.86 -2.61 18.27
N LEU A 36 1.62 -3.17 17.10
CA LEU A 36 0.49 -4.07 16.86
C LEU A 36 1.05 -5.48 16.64
N ASP A 37 0.35 -6.46 17.14
CA ASP A 37 0.70 -7.85 16.92
C ASP A 37 0.54 -8.22 15.44
N GLU A 38 1.45 -9.06 14.95
CA GLU A 38 1.33 -9.64 13.61
C GLU A 38 0.40 -10.86 13.65
N THR A 39 -0.28 -11.09 12.54
CA THR A 39 -0.98 -12.34 12.27
C THR A 39 -0.14 -13.23 11.34
N LYS A 40 -0.71 -14.34 10.85
CA LYS A 40 -0.04 -15.26 9.94
C LYS A 40 -0.88 -15.48 8.70
N ASP A 41 -0.20 -15.62 7.57
CA ASP A 41 -0.84 -16.12 6.36
C ASP A 41 -1.06 -17.65 6.41
N GLU A 42 -1.64 -18.19 5.36
CA GLU A 42 -1.98 -19.61 5.24
C GLU A 42 -0.77 -20.58 5.29
N ASP A 43 0.44 -20.05 5.02
CA ASP A 43 1.69 -20.81 5.10
C ASP A 43 2.39 -20.62 6.46
N GLY A 44 1.76 -19.89 7.39
CA GLY A 44 2.29 -19.58 8.71
C GLY A 44 3.33 -18.45 8.72
N PHE A 45 3.51 -17.73 7.61
CA PHE A 45 4.42 -16.60 7.54
C PHE A 45 3.81 -15.36 8.19
N ALA A 46 4.58 -14.67 9.03
CA ALA A 46 4.11 -13.47 9.73
C ALA A 46 3.72 -12.36 8.76
N CYS A 47 2.56 -11.76 8.97
CA CYS A 47 2.04 -10.68 8.14
C CYS A 47 1.31 -9.63 8.99
N GLU A 48 1.05 -8.46 8.41
CA GLU A 48 0.33 -7.37 9.08
C GLU A 48 -1.10 -7.81 9.43
N ASP A 49 -1.52 -7.59 10.67
CA ASP A 49 -2.93 -7.68 11.06
C ASP A 49 -3.62 -6.38 10.62
N VAL A 50 -4.20 -6.43 9.43
CA VAL A 50 -4.84 -5.27 8.82
C VAL A 50 -6.10 -4.84 9.58
N GLU A 51 -6.76 -5.76 10.30
CA GLU A 51 -7.94 -5.44 11.09
C GLU A 51 -7.55 -4.60 12.33
N LEU A 52 -6.49 -5.03 13.03
CA LEU A 52 -5.94 -4.25 14.14
C LEU A 52 -5.42 -2.89 13.66
N LEU A 53 -4.71 -2.85 12.53
CA LEU A 53 -4.21 -1.61 11.96
C LEU A 53 -5.37 -0.66 11.60
N THR A 54 -6.40 -1.15 10.93
CA THR A 54 -7.58 -0.38 10.57
C THR A 54 -8.27 0.20 11.80
N LYS A 55 -8.52 -0.62 12.82
CA LYS A 55 -9.12 -0.18 14.08
C LYS A 55 -8.31 0.90 14.78
N TRP A 56 -6.99 0.77 14.78
CA TRP A 56 -6.12 1.76 15.41
C TRP A 56 -6.15 3.08 14.62
N VAL A 57 -6.02 3.05 13.30
CA VAL A 57 -6.02 4.27 12.46
C VAL A 57 -7.35 4.99 12.55
N THR A 58 -8.47 4.29 12.36
CA THR A 58 -9.80 4.90 12.40
C THR A 58 -10.15 5.43 13.78
N GLY A 59 -9.85 4.65 14.85
CA GLY A 59 -10.10 5.08 16.23
C GLY A 59 -9.23 6.28 16.64
N SER A 60 -7.95 6.29 16.27
CA SER A 60 -7.09 7.45 16.52
C SER A 60 -7.57 8.70 15.76
N PHE A 61 -8.02 8.53 14.52
CA PHE A 61 -8.57 9.64 13.73
C PHE A 61 -9.89 10.17 14.33
N GLU A 62 -10.82 9.31 14.74
CA GLU A 62 -12.07 9.68 15.40
C GLU A 62 -11.80 10.44 16.72
N ASN A 63 -10.87 9.93 17.53
CA ASN A 63 -10.46 10.61 18.77
C ASN A 63 -9.89 12.01 18.49
N LEU A 64 -9.08 12.13 17.44
CA LEU A 64 -8.48 13.39 17.04
C LEU A 64 -9.54 14.41 16.57
N LEU A 65 -10.58 13.98 15.88
CA LEU A 65 -11.70 14.85 15.46
C LEU A 65 -12.49 15.41 16.67
N GLN A 66 -12.52 14.67 17.77
CA GLN A 66 -13.21 15.06 19.01
C GLN A 66 -12.32 15.88 19.97
N ASP A 67 -11.02 16.01 19.68
CA ASP A 67 -10.09 16.72 20.56
C ASP A 67 -10.19 18.23 20.39
N ASP A 68 -10.68 18.90 21.43
CA ASP A 68 -10.88 20.35 21.42
C ASP A 68 -9.60 21.19 21.41
N ARG A 69 -8.44 20.57 21.62
CA ARG A 69 -7.14 21.25 21.57
C ARG A 69 -6.71 21.58 20.15
N PHE A 70 -7.13 20.77 19.16
CA PHE A 70 -6.61 20.83 17.81
C PHE A 70 -7.66 21.15 16.77
N GLN A 71 -7.23 21.84 15.70
CA GLN A 71 -7.98 22.02 14.46
C GLN A 71 -7.25 21.32 13.31
N ILE A 72 -7.74 20.17 12.87
CA ILE A 72 -7.13 19.40 11.79
C ILE A 72 -7.31 20.17 10.50
N LYS A 73 -6.21 20.45 9.81
CA LYS A 73 -6.17 21.12 8.50
C LYS A 73 -5.99 20.13 7.35
N ALA A 74 -5.21 19.08 7.59
CA ALA A 74 -4.97 18.00 6.64
C ALA A 74 -4.55 16.73 7.37
N VAL A 75 -4.72 15.61 6.67
CA VAL A 75 -4.23 14.29 7.09
C VAL A 75 -3.41 13.70 5.96
N ASN A 76 -2.29 13.05 6.27
CA ASN A 76 -1.53 12.29 5.30
C ASN A 76 -0.93 11.04 5.92
N PHE A 77 -0.45 10.12 5.08
CA PHE A 77 0.01 8.80 5.46
C PHE A 77 1.41 8.53 4.92
N SER A 78 2.31 8.11 5.79
CA SER A 78 3.59 7.50 5.45
C SER A 78 3.53 6.03 5.86
N ALA A 79 3.88 5.11 4.98
CA ALA A 79 3.87 3.69 5.31
C ALA A 79 4.92 2.93 4.49
N TYR A 80 5.28 1.73 4.97
CA TYR A 80 6.05 0.83 4.12
C TYR A 80 5.22 0.43 2.88
N GLY A 81 5.81 0.62 1.69
CA GLY A 81 5.05 0.62 0.43
C GLY A 81 5.01 -0.70 -0.33
N ALA A 82 5.72 -1.75 0.14
CA ALA A 82 5.90 -2.96 -0.65
C ALA A 82 4.79 -4.01 -0.47
N SER A 83 3.77 -3.75 0.35
CA SER A 83 2.63 -4.65 0.56
C SER A 83 1.35 -4.09 -0.04
N PHE A 84 0.57 -4.98 -0.65
CA PHE A 84 -0.80 -4.68 -1.06
C PHE A 84 -1.81 -5.07 0.01
N VAL A 85 -2.82 -4.23 0.15
CA VAL A 85 -4.10 -4.58 0.75
C VAL A 85 -5.09 -4.86 -0.39
N TYR A 86 -5.66 -6.05 -0.41
CA TYR A 86 -6.62 -6.46 -1.43
C TYR A 86 -8.03 -6.19 -0.95
N LEU A 87 -8.87 -5.65 -1.83
CA LEU A 87 -10.25 -5.31 -1.53
C LEU A 87 -11.19 -5.96 -2.55
N ASP A 88 -12.33 -6.40 -2.08
CA ASP A 88 -13.42 -6.84 -2.92
C ASP A 88 -14.21 -5.66 -3.54
N LYS A 89 -15.29 -5.97 -4.26
CA LYS A 89 -16.17 -4.97 -4.90
C LYS A 89 -16.90 -4.07 -3.90
N ASP A 90 -17.04 -4.48 -2.64
CA ASP A 90 -17.71 -3.75 -1.57
C ASP A 90 -16.66 -3.02 -0.67
N LEU A 91 -15.42 -2.90 -1.13
CA LEU A 91 -14.27 -2.32 -0.43
C LEU A 91 -13.90 -3.03 0.87
N LYS A 92 -14.32 -4.28 1.05
CA LYS A 92 -13.92 -5.10 2.18
C LYS A 92 -12.57 -5.73 1.94
N VAL A 93 -11.75 -5.77 2.99
CA VAL A 93 -10.42 -6.38 2.92
C VAL A 93 -10.53 -7.89 2.70
N ILE A 94 -9.77 -8.39 1.73
CA ILE A 94 -9.51 -9.80 1.50
C ILE A 94 -8.16 -10.12 2.16
N PRO A 95 -8.13 -10.73 3.34
CA PRO A 95 -6.87 -11.08 4.03
C PRO A 95 -6.17 -12.26 3.33
N PRO A 96 -4.87 -12.45 3.59
CA PRO A 96 -3.99 -11.64 4.43
C PRO A 96 -3.31 -10.49 3.67
N VAL A 97 -2.73 -9.53 4.41
CA VAL A 97 -1.77 -8.58 3.85
C VAL A 97 -0.41 -9.25 3.81
N TYR A 98 -0.05 -9.81 2.68
CA TYR A 98 1.17 -10.59 2.52
C TYR A 98 2.42 -9.76 2.86
N ASN A 99 3.30 -10.40 3.63
CA ASN A 99 4.59 -9.79 3.94
C ASN A 99 5.50 -9.82 2.71
N TYR A 100 6.04 -8.69 2.34
CA TYR A 100 6.97 -8.56 1.22
C TYR A 100 8.31 -9.31 1.41
N LEU A 101 8.61 -9.75 2.64
CA LEU A 101 9.76 -10.59 2.94
C LEU A 101 9.49 -12.08 2.72
N LYS A 102 8.24 -12.48 2.45
CA LYS A 102 7.92 -13.86 2.12
C LYS A 102 8.70 -14.31 0.89
N PRO A 103 9.33 -15.49 0.91
CA PRO A 103 10.04 -16.01 -0.26
C PRO A 103 9.14 -16.09 -1.50
N PHE A 104 9.67 -15.72 -2.64
CA PHE A 104 8.99 -15.88 -3.92
C PHE A 104 9.39 -17.23 -4.57
N ALA A 105 8.45 -17.98 -5.12
CA ALA A 105 8.72 -19.28 -5.74
C ALA A 105 9.69 -19.17 -6.93
N PRO A 106 10.88 -19.80 -6.90
CA PRO A 106 11.89 -19.64 -7.96
C PRO A 106 11.40 -20.05 -9.35
N ALA A 107 10.57 -21.10 -9.41
CA ALA A 107 10.00 -21.57 -10.68
C ALA A 107 9.07 -20.52 -11.31
N LEU A 108 8.24 -19.88 -10.51
CA LEU A 108 7.31 -18.83 -10.95
C LEU A 108 8.08 -17.58 -11.37
N GLN A 109 9.12 -17.20 -10.62
CA GLN A 109 10.01 -16.07 -10.97
C GLN A 109 10.71 -16.32 -12.31
N LYS A 110 11.26 -17.52 -12.51
CA LYS A 110 11.92 -17.91 -13.77
C LYS A 110 10.92 -17.88 -14.95
N LYS A 111 9.69 -18.36 -14.72
CA LYS A 111 8.63 -18.30 -15.72
C LYS A 111 8.33 -16.86 -16.13
N PHE A 112 8.11 -15.97 -15.14
CA PHE A 112 7.83 -14.56 -15.39
C PHE A 112 8.89 -13.90 -16.26
N TYR A 113 10.15 -13.99 -15.89
CA TYR A 113 11.21 -13.34 -16.66
C TYR A 113 11.42 -13.96 -18.03
N LYS A 114 11.22 -15.28 -18.18
CA LYS A 114 11.24 -15.93 -19.49
C LYS A 114 10.16 -15.38 -20.42
N ASP A 115 8.96 -15.17 -19.90
CA ASP A 115 7.81 -14.75 -20.70
C ASP A 115 7.87 -13.25 -21.05
N TYR A 116 8.54 -12.43 -20.23
CA TYR A 116 8.56 -10.96 -20.36
C TYR A 116 9.93 -10.36 -20.75
N GLY A 117 10.80 -11.15 -21.34
CA GLY A 117 12.04 -10.66 -21.98
C GLY A 117 13.28 -10.61 -21.12
N GLY A 118 13.24 -11.25 -19.95
CA GLY A 118 14.38 -11.46 -19.08
C GLY A 118 14.52 -10.41 -17.96
N GLU A 119 15.25 -10.80 -16.93
CA GLU A 119 15.47 -9.97 -15.71
C GLU A 119 16.05 -8.60 -16.05
N SER A 120 17.08 -8.56 -16.86
CA SER A 120 17.78 -7.31 -17.22
C SER A 120 16.86 -6.30 -17.90
N ARG A 121 16.01 -6.79 -18.83
CA ARG A 121 15.09 -5.93 -19.54
C ARG A 121 14.01 -5.38 -18.63
N VAL A 122 13.29 -6.25 -17.90
CA VAL A 122 12.21 -5.83 -16.98
C VAL A 122 12.76 -4.87 -15.93
N SER A 123 13.91 -5.20 -15.31
CA SER A 123 14.53 -4.33 -14.30
C SER A 123 14.89 -2.95 -14.84
N LYS A 124 15.38 -2.87 -16.08
CA LYS A 124 15.73 -1.60 -16.72
C LYS A 124 14.50 -0.78 -17.06
N GLU A 125 13.48 -1.39 -17.69
CA GLU A 125 12.26 -0.72 -18.10
C GLU A 125 11.45 -0.22 -16.89
N THR A 126 11.48 -0.96 -15.77
CA THR A 126 10.73 -0.63 -14.57
C THR A 126 11.55 0.04 -13.46
N ALA A 127 12.84 0.31 -13.69
CA ALA A 127 13.77 0.81 -12.68
C ALA A 127 13.71 0.01 -11.36
N SER A 128 13.41 -1.29 -11.44
CA SER A 128 13.18 -2.17 -10.29
C SER A 128 14.14 -3.36 -10.34
N PRO A 129 15.04 -3.52 -9.38
CA PRO A 129 15.85 -4.73 -9.27
C PRO A 129 14.98 -5.95 -8.98
N VAL A 130 15.53 -7.16 -9.19
CA VAL A 130 14.83 -8.42 -8.91
C VAL A 130 14.83 -8.69 -7.41
N LEU A 131 13.69 -8.54 -6.75
CA LEU A 131 13.54 -8.61 -5.29
C LEU A 131 12.38 -9.53 -4.84
N GLY A 132 11.85 -10.36 -5.73
CA GLY A 132 10.73 -11.26 -5.41
C GLY A 132 9.47 -10.51 -4.95
N ASN A 133 8.93 -10.86 -3.81
CA ASN A 133 7.73 -10.22 -3.26
C ASN A 133 7.91 -8.75 -2.83
N LEU A 134 9.14 -8.28 -2.67
CA LEU A 134 9.42 -6.86 -2.43
C LEU A 134 9.04 -6.02 -3.67
N ASN A 135 9.11 -6.61 -4.87
CA ASN A 135 8.48 -6.06 -6.05
C ASN A 135 6.97 -6.34 -5.95
N SER A 136 6.17 -5.39 -5.49
CA SER A 136 4.76 -5.63 -5.16
C SER A 136 3.92 -6.14 -6.34
N GLY A 137 4.25 -5.76 -7.58
CA GLY A 137 3.62 -6.34 -8.77
C GLY A 137 3.75 -7.85 -8.86
N MET A 138 4.86 -8.41 -8.36
CA MET A 138 5.07 -9.86 -8.32
C MET A 138 4.14 -10.55 -7.32
N GLN A 139 3.67 -9.87 -6.29
CA GLN A 139 2.65 -10.42 -5.38
C GLN A 139 1.32 -10.66 -6.12
N LEU A 140 0.88 -9.71 -6.94
CA LEU A 140 -0.32 -9.89 -7.79
C LEU A 140 -0.12 -10.99 -8.81
N TYR A 141 1.06 -11.05 -9.47
CA TYR A 141 1.40 -12.11 -10.40
C TYR A 141 1.33 -13.48 -9.70
N ARG A 142 1.91 -13.61 -8.50
CA ARG A 142 1.85 -14.83 -7.69
C ARG A 142 0.42 -15.22 -7.38
N LEU A 143 -0.41 -14.32 -6.88
CA LEU A 143 -1.79 -14.63 -6.55
C LEU A 143 -2.57 -15.13 -7.77
N LYS A 144 -2.41 -14.50 -8.91
CA LYS A 144 -3.07 -14.96 -10.14
C LYS A 144 -2.71 -16.41 -10.50
N HIS A 145 -1.44 -16.79 -10.33
CA HIS A 145 -0.95 -18.10 -10.77
C HIS A 145 -1.03 -19.19 -9.71
N GLU A 146 -0.93 -18.85 -8.42
CA GLU A 146 -0.93 -19.81 -7.32
C GLU A 146 -2.27 -19.87 -6.56
N LYS A 147 -3.05 -18.76 -6.56
CA LYS A 147 -4.30 -18.59 -5.83
C LYS A 147 -5.36 -17.88 -6.68
N PRO A 148 -5.73 -18.45 -7.83
CA PRO A 148 -6.63 -17.81 -8.79
C PRO A 148 -8.02 -17.50 -8.20
N GLU A 149 -8.47 -18.27 -7.20
CA GLU A 149 -9.73 -18.04 -6.47
C GLU A 149 -9.70 -16.73 -5.68
N ILE A 150 -8.62 -16.47 -4.94
CA ILE A 150 -8.43 -15.21 -4.21
C ILE A 150 -8.26 -14.05 -5.21
N PHE A 151 -7.46 -14.27 -6.26
CA PHE A 151 -7.23 -13.25 -7.29
C PHE A 151 -8.54 -12.82 -7.97
N ALA A 152 -9.47 -13.75 -8.20
CA ALA A 152 -10.75 -13.45 -8.83
C ALA A 152 -11.63 -12.51 -7.97
N GLU A 153 -11.57 -12.62 -6.65
CA GLU A 153 -12.33 -11.78 -5.72
C GLU A 153 -11.80 -10.35 -5.62
N ILE A 154 -10.52 -10.13 -5.94
CA ILE A 154 -9.90 -8.81 -5.84
C ILE A 154 -10.55 -7.86 -6.84
N LYS A 155 -11.09 -6.76 -6.34
CA LYS A 155 -11.49 -5.59 -7.14
C LYS A 155 -10.38 -4.54 -7.16
N TYR A 156 -9.77 -4.25 -6.01
CA TYR A 156 -8.68 -3.30 -5.88
C TYR A 156 -7.49 -3.90 -5.14
N ALA A 157 -6.29 -3.66 -5.67
CA ALA A 157 -5.02 -3.88 -4.99
C ALA A 157 -4.42 -2.51 -4.67
N LEU A 158 -4.48 -2.09 -3.41
CA LEU A 158 -3.95 -0.82 -2.93
C LEU A 158 -2.64 -1.06 -2.19
N HIS A 159 -1.61 -0.29 -2.50
CA HIS A 159 -0.47 -0.24 -1.59
C HIS A 159 -0.91 0.28 -0.23
N LEU A 160 -0.20 -0.12 0.82
CA LEU A 160 -0.62 0.18 2.19
C LEU A 160 -0.89 1.68 2.44
N PRO A 161 -0.07 2.65 1.95
CA PRO A 161 -0.39 4.08 2.13
C PRO A 161 -1.73 4.48 1.52
N GLN A 162 -2.05 3.94 0.33
CA GLN A 162 -3.31 4.24 -0.36
C GLN A 162 -4.51 3.60 0.32
N TYR A 163 -4.33 2.39 0.90
CA TYR A 163 -5.36 1.80 1.75
C TYR A 163 -5.67 2.66 2.97
N LEU A 164 -4.63 3.19 3.63
CA LEU A 164 -4.81 4.08 4.78
C LEU A 164 -5.54 5.37 4.38
N SER A 165 -5.21 5.93 3.22
CA SER A 165 -5.93 7.08 2.65
C SER A 165 -7.40 6.75 2.38
N LEU A 166 -7.70 5.56 1.83
CA LEU A 166 -9.07 5.09 1.61
C LEU A 166 -9.90 5.08 2.89
N LEU A 167 -9.31 4.72 4.05
CA LEU A 167 -10.03 4.68 5.34
C LEU A 167 -10.60 6.04 5.75
N VAL A 168 -9.99 7.13 5.30
CA VAL A 168 -10.39 8.50 5.63
C VAL A 168 -11.21 9.14 4.51
N THR A 169 -10.84 8.88 3.25
CA THR A 169 -11.46 9.52 2.08
C THR A 169 -12.60 8.73 1.48
N GLY A 170 -12.66 7.40 1.73
CA GLY A 170 -13.59 6.50 1.05
C GLY A 170 -13.30 6.28 -0.44
N GLN A 171 -12.17 6.78 -0.96
CA GLN A 171 -11.85 6.82 -2.38
C GLN A 171 -10.61 5.95 -2.70
N PRO A 172 -10.78 4.83 -3.44
CA PRO A 172 -9.65 4.00 -3.84
C PRO A 172 -8.86 4.69 -4.97
N CYS A 173 -7.61 5.01 -4.71
CA CYS A 173 -6.70 5.61 -5.67
C CYS A 173 -5.29 5.05 -5.52
N ALA A 174 -4.43 5.34 -6.47
CA ALA A 174 -2.99 5.13 -6.42
C ALA A 174 -2.27 6.43 -6.77
N ASP A 175 -0.98 6.46 -6.53
CA ASP A 175 -0.08 7.51 -7.00
C ASP A 175 1.18 6.91 -7.63
N LEU A 176 1.86 7.70 -8.45
CA LEU A 176 3.03 7.22 -9.16
C LEU A 176 4.22 6.97 -8.22
N THR A 177 4.29 7.61 -7.05
CA THR A 177 5.39 7.40 -6.10
C THR A 177 5.34 5.99 -5.52
N SER A 178 4.14 5.46 -5.28
CA SER A 178 3.94 4.07 -4.86
C SER A 178 4.06 3.09 -6.02
N ILE A 179 3.36 3.34 -7.14
CA ILE A 179 3.37 2.44 -8.31
C ILE A 179 4.76 2.35 -8.94
N GLY A 180 5.56 3.42 -8.93
CA GLY A 180 6.91 3.45 -9.50
C GLY A 180 8.01 2.93 -8.56
N CYS A 181 7.75 2.76 -7.27
CA CYS A 181 8.78 2.43 -6.28
C CYS A 181 9.10 0.93 -6.23
N HIS A 182 10.03 0.46 -7.05
CA HIS A 182 10.52 -0.94 -7.09
C HIS A 182 9.43 -2.01 -7.28
N THR A 183 8.30 -1.65 -7.86
CA THR A 183 7.13 -2.54 -7.95
C THR A 183 7.18 -3.50 -9.14
N GLN A 184 7.99 -3.20 -10.16
CA GLN A 184 7.96 -3.80 -11.51
C GLN A 184 6.66 -3.54 -12.28
N LEU A 185 5.77 -2.67 -11.78
CA LEU A 185 4.50 -2.36 -12.44
C LEU A 185 4.61 -1.26 -13.51
N TRP A 186 5.51 -0.29 -13.32
CA TRP A 186 5.60 0.91 -14.14
C TRP A 186 6.77 0.87 -15.11
N ASP A 187 6.50 1.16 -16.38
CA ASP A 187 7.51 1.35 -17.42
C ASP A 187 7.86 2.84 -17.51
N PHE A 188 9.04 3.20 -16.99
CA PHE A 188 9.51 4.58 -16.98
C PHE A 188 9.88 5.11 -18.36
N THR A 189 10.20 4.23 -19.33
CA THR A 189 10.49 4.63 -20.70
C THR A 189 9.20 4.99 -21.46
N ALA A 190 8.17 4.16 -21.28
CA ALA A 190 6.89 4.34 -21.93
C ALA A 190 5.91 5.23 -21.12
N ASN A 191 6.26 5.59 -19.88
CA ASN A 191 5.46 6.36 -18.93
C ASN A 191 4.03 5.81 -18.75
N ARG A 192 3.94 4.52 -18.47
CA ARG A 192 2.68 3.78 -18.28
C ARG A 192 2.93 2.48 -17.54
N TYR A 193 1.87 1.78 -17.16
CA TYR A 193 2.00 0.42 -16.67
C TYR A 193 2.75 -0.45 -17.68
N HIS A 194 3.69 -1.25 -17.19
CA HIS A 194 4.48 -2.15 -18.03
C HIS A 194 3.59 -3.13 -18.79
N ALA A 195 4.01 -3.52 -20.01
CA ALA A 195 3.22 -4.35 -20.90
C ALA A 195 2.77 -5.70 -20.27
N TRP A 196 3.59 -6.28 -19.39
CA TRP A 196 3.24 -7.52 -18.69
C TRP A 196 2.01 -7.35 -17.77
N VAL A 197 1.83 -6.18 -17.14
CA VAL A 197 0.68 -5.89 -16.27
C VAL A 197 -0.62 -6.01 -17.06
N LYS A 198 -0.63 -5.47 -18.28
CA LYS A 198 -1.76 -5.60 -19.20
C LYS A 198 -1.94 -7.04 -19.68
N ALA A 199 -0.84 -7.70 -20.08
CA ALA A 199 -0.88 -9.09 -20.59
C ALA A 199 -1.43 -10.07 -19.54
N GLU A 200 -1.14 -9.83 -18.27
CA GLU A 200 -1.66 -10.62 -17.15
C GLU A 200 -3.06 -10.20 -16.69
N GLY A 201 -3.67 -9.16 -17.27
CA GLY A 201 -5.00 -8.67 -16.86
C GLY A 201 -5.01 -8.03 -15.46
N LEU A 202 -3.87 -7.50 -15.01
CA LEU A 202 -3.77 -6.90 -13.67
C LEU A 202 -4.28 -5.45 -13.63
N LEU A 203 -4.37 -4.76 -14.77
CA LEU A 203 -4.80 -3.36 -14.83
C LEU A 203 -6.17 -3.14 -14.18
N GLU A 204 -7.08 -4.12 -14.32
CA GLU A 204 -8.44 -4.03 -13.78
C GLU A 204 -8.49 -4.13 -12.24
N LYS A 205 -7.38 -4.54 -11.63
CA LYS A 205 -7.20 -4.66 -10.17
C LYS A 205 -6.49 -3.46 -9.57
N LEU A 206 -5.90 -2.60 -10.40
CA LEU A 206 -5.18 -1.42 -9.95
C LEU A 206 -6.09 -0.19 -10.07
N PRO A 207 -6.17 0.65 -9.03
CA PRO A 207 -7.01 1.85 -9.08
C PRO A 207 -6.41 2.91 -10.00
N GLU A 208 -7.18 3.99 -10.23
CA GLU A 208 -6.71 5.16 -10.95
C GLU A 208 -5.48 5.78 -10.26
N ILE A 209 -4.51 6.20 -11.07
CA ILE A 209 -3.34 6.95 -10.59
C ILE A 209 -3.71 8.42 -10.58
N LEU A 210 -3.72 9.03 -9.41
CA LEU A 210 -3.89 10.47 -9.24
C LEU A 210 -2.53 11.17 -9.17
N PRO A 211 -2.46 12.48 -9.49
CA PRO A 211 -1.29 13.29 -9.21
C PRO A 211 -0.88 13.21 -7.74
N ALA A 212 0.42 13.19 -7.44
CA ALA A 212 0.90 13.04 -6.06
C ALA A 212 0.58 14.26 -5.16
N ASP A 213 0.21 15.40 -5.76
CA ASP A 213 -0.22 16.64 -5.12
C ASP A 213 -1.76 16.82 -5.12
N GLU A 214 -2.50 15.81 -5.56
CA GLU A 214 -3.97 15.83 -5.50
C GLU A 214 -4.45 15.78 -4.05
N VAL A 215 -5.38 16.66 -3.71
CA VAL A 215 -6.00 16.71 -2.38
C VAL A 215 -7.39 16.10 -2.46
N LEU A 216 -7.60 15.01 -1.76
CA LEU A 216 -8.90 14.37 -1.62
C LEU A 216 -9.71 15.03 -0.50
N HIS A 217 -11.02 15.26 -0.73
CA HIS A 217 -11.93 15.95 0.18
C HIS A 217 -13.00 15.02 0.73
#